data_5b5b7c4d2f2ff37f51879cd7604bc7f5
#
_entry.id   5b5b7c4d2f2ff37f51879cd7604bc7f5
#
_cell.length_a   1.000
_cell.length_b   1.000
_cell.length_c   1.000
_cell.angle_alpha   90.00
_cell.angle_beta   90.00
_cell.angle_gamma   90.00
#
_symmetry.space_group_name_H-M   'P 1'
#
loop_
_entity.id
_entity.type
_entity.pdbx_description
1 polymer ?
#
loop_
_entity_poly.entity_id
_entity_poly.type
_entity_poly.pdbx_seq_one_letter_code
_entity_poly.pdbx_strand_id
1 'polypeptide(L)'
;MKKKIGFIDLFIDEWHANNYPKWFREAPLKNEFELGYAWEEKTNEGGKPLAQWCEGLGMTPASSMKEVVEKSDCICVLAPANPEVHERLADLALRSGKPVYVDKPFAPSGKAAERMFALAEQYKTPLMSSSALRYGDELLDGKVKALEPSIFCTTGGGRSFDEYGIHQLEMIVSMMGTDVKDMTLKGDEKKLTLTLEYADGRLAQASYSLYLPFTVSAAGEKGALVLPAMNNTFQNLIAHMMTFFATGVSPIPKEETIAIASLLERSTALLHGKK
;
A
#
# COMPACT_ATOMS: atom_id res chain seq x y z
N MET A 1 -11.94 -20.10 -17.95
CA MET A 1 -11.35 -20.44 -16.64
C MET A 1 -11.13 -19.14 -15.88
N LYS A 2 -11.29 -19.14 -14.57
CA LYS A 2 -10.96 -17.98 -13.73
C LYS A 2 -9.45 -17.79 -13.67
N LYS A 3 -9.01 -16.53 -13.59
CA LYS A 3 -7.61 -16.17 -13.35
C LYS A 3 -7.23 -16.48 -11.88
N LYS A 4 -6.07 -17.06 -11.66
CA LYS A 4 -5.60 -17.44 -10.32
C LYS A 4 -4.78 -16.32 -9.69
N ILE A 5 -5.11 -15.96 -8.45
CA ILE A 5 -4.36 -15.03 -7.61
C ILE A 5 -3.41 -15.84 -6.73
N GLY A 6 -2.11 -15.59 -6.83
CA GLY A 6 -1.09 -16.18 -5.99
C GLY A 6 -0.63 -15.26 -4.87
N PHE A 7 -0.32 -15.82 -3.70
CA PHE A 7 0.20 -15.08 -2.54
C PHE A 7 1.65 -15.49 -2.26
N ILE A 8 2.51 -14.51 -2.05
CA ILE A 8 3.90 -14.67 -1.58
C ILE A 8 4.04 -13.81 -0.34
N ASP A 9 4.51 -14.39 0.76
CA ASP A 9 4.64 -13.67 2.01
C ASP A 9 5.91 -14.07 2.77
N LEU A 10 6.30 -13.24 3.73
CA LEU A 10 7.30 -13.60 4.75
C LEU A 10 6.68 -14.57 5.77
N PHE A 11 5.45 -14.25 6.23
CA PHE A 11 4.63 -15.00 7.16
C PHE A 11 3.18 -14.97 6.68
N ILE A 12 2.66 -16.05 6.13
CA ILE A 12 1.33 -16.04 5.52
C ILE A 12 0.18 -15.84 6.53
N ASP A 13 0.33 -16.33 7.78
CA ASP A 13 -0.68 -16.10 8.81
C ASP A 13 -0.51 -14.71 9.43
N GLU A 14 -0.84 -13.70 8.64
CA GLU A 14 -0.83 -12.30 9.02
C GLU A 14 -2.14 -11.59 8.61
N TRP A 15 -2.33 -10.34 9.05
CA TRP A 15 -3.63 -9.68 8.96
C TRP A 15 -4.11 -9.48 7.51
N HIS A 16 -3.27 -9.05 6.56
CA HIS A 16 -3.66 -8.80 5.17
C HIS A 16 -3.99 -10.12 4.46
N ALA A 17 -3.12 -11.11 4.57
CA ALA A 17 -3.35 -12.43 3.99
C ALA A 17 -4.60 -13.11 4.57
N ASN A 18 -4.91 -12.89 5.84
CA ASN A 18 -6.10 -13.43 6.48
C ASN A 18 -7.41 -12.73 6.05
N ASN A 19 -7.34 -11.44 5.67
CA ASN A 19 -8.55 -10.66 5.39
C ASN A 19 -8.81 -10.42 3.89
N TYR A 20 -7.78 -10.27 3.06
CA TYR A 20 -7.92 -10.05 1.62
C TYR A 20 -8.79 -11.10 0.91
N PRO A 21 -8.68 -12.42 1.23
CA PRO A 21 -9.52 -13.45 0.64
C PRO A 21 -11.02 -13.20 0.73
N LYS A 22 -11.49 -12.62 1.84
CA LYS A 22 -12.90 -12.24 2.01
C LYS A 22 -13.30 -11.20 0.96
N TRP A 23 -12.54 -10.11 0.88
CA TRP A 23 -12.85 -9.01 -0.04
C TRP A 23 -12.69 -9.40 -1.51
N PHE A 24 -11.73 -10.28 -1.86
CA PHE A 24 -11.66 -10.85 -3.22
C PHE A 24 -12.93 -11.61 -3.61
N ARG A 25 -13.55 -12.33 -2.65
CA ARG A 25 -14.80 -13.07 -2.88
C ARG A 25 -16.03 -12.16 -2.94
N GLU A 26 -15.96 -10.97 -2.43
CA GLU A 26 -17.05 -9.97 -2.39
C GLU A 26 -16.95 -8.92 -3.50
N ALA A 27 -15.77 -8.72 -4.09
CA ALA A 27 -15.49 -7.68 -5.06
C ALA A 27 -16.28 -7.84 -6.37
N PRO A 28 -16.48 -6.75 -7.14
CA PRO A 28 -17.23 -6.78 -8.40
C PRO A 28 -16.75 -7.84 -9.42
N LEU A 29 -15.43 -8.03 -9.52
CA LEU A 29 -14.82 -8.98 -10.49
C LEU A 29 -14.61 -10.39 -9.92
N LYS A 30 -15.24 -10.77 -8.81
CA LYS A 30 -15.09 -12.09 -8.14
C LYS A 30 -15.34 -13.31 -9.03
N ASN A 31 -16.09 -13.15 -10.10
CA ASN A 31 -16.38 -14.24 -11.02
C ASN A 31 -15.28 -14.48 -12.05
N GLU A 32 -14.35 -13.51 -12.21
CA GLU A 32 -13.21 -13.59 -13.13
C GLU A 32 -11.97 -14.19 -12.48
N PHE A 33 -11.92 -14.16 -11.14
CA PHE A 33 -10.75 -14.57 -10.37
C PHE A 33 -11.09 -15.67 -9.35
N GLU A 34 -10.06 -16.40 -8.97
CA GLU A 34 -10.07 -17.34 -7.85
C GLU A 34 -8.75 -17.28 -7.10
N LEU A 35 -8.79 -17.59 -5.81
CA LEU A 35 -7.58 -17.76 -5.00
C LEU A 35 -6.88 -19.05 -5.44
N GLY A 36 -5.59 -18.97 -5.74
CA GLY A 36 -4.82 -20.07 -6.32
C GLY A 36 -3.82 -20.65 -5.33
N TYR A 37 -2.59 -20.19 -5.41
CA TYR A 37 -1.43 -20.74 -4.70
C TYR A 37 -0.93 -19.76 -3.65
N ALA A 38 -0.40 -20.28 -2.55
CA ALA A 38 0.28 -19.45 -1.55
C ALA A 38 1.62 -20.08 -1.14
N TRP A 39 2.58 -19.22 -0.83
CA TRP A 39 3.87 -19.60 -0.28
C TRP A 39 4.29 -18.59 0.79
N GLU A 40 4.93 -19.09 1.85
CA GLU A 40 5.57 -18.28 2.87
C GLU A 40 7.05 -18.66 3.01
N GLU A 41 7.88 -17.70 3.41
CA GLU A 41 9.29 -17.98 3.65
C GLU A 41 9.49 -18.75 4.96
N LYS A 42 8.71 -18.41 5.98
CA LYS A 42 8.72 -19.05 7.29
C LYS A 42 7.39 -18.87 8.00
N THR A 43 7.04 -19.83 8.82
CA THR A 43 5.84 -19.73 9.65
C THR A 43 6.09 -18.76 10.82
N ASN A 44 5.14 -17.87 11.07
CA ASN A 44 5.18 -16.95 12.21
C ASN A 44 5.10 -17.73 13.54
N GLU A 45 5.78 -17.24 14.59
CA GLU A 45 5.70 -17.85 15.90
C GLU A 45 4.26 -17.88 16.42
N GLY A 46 3.75 -19.07 16.74
CA GLY A 46 2.36 -19.27 17.12
C GLY A 46 1.34 -19.18 15.96
N GLY A 47 1.80 -18.92 14.73
CA GLY A 47 0.97 -18.86 13.53
C GLY A 47 0.63 -20.26 12.97
N LYS A 48 -0.36 -20.30 12.07
CA LYS A 48 -0.74 -21.53 11.36
C LYS A 48 0.31 -21.87 10.31
N PRO A 49 0.74 -23.15 10.21
CA PRO A 49 1.55 -23.59 9.08
C PRO A 49 0.83 -23.37 7.74
N LEU A 50 1.58 -23.10 6.67
CA LEU A 50 1.09 -22.79 5.34
C LEU A 50 -0.02 -23.75 4.86
N ALA A 51 0.19 -25.05 5.03
CA ALA A 51 -0.79 -26.07 4.59
C ALA A 51 -2.16 -25.90 5.29
N GLN A 52 -2.15 -25.69 6.60
CA GLN A 52 -3.37 -25.48 7.39
C GLN A 52 -4.02 -24.13 7.04
N TRP A 53 -3.23 -23.09 6.83
CA TRP A 53 -3.73 -21.79 6.42
C TRP A 53 -4.41 -21.87 5.05
N CYS A 54 -3.80 -22.53 4.07
CA CYS A 54 -4.33 -22.75 2.74
C CYS A 54 -5.63 -23.54 2.74
N GLU A 55 -5.71 -24.62 3.53
CA GLU A 55 -6.93 -25.45 3.67
C GLU A 55 -8.12 -24.61 4.10
N GLY A 56 -7.95 -23.73 5.09
CA GLY A 56 -9.00 -22.84 5.58
C GLY A 56 -9.52 -21.84 4.55
N LEU A 57 -8.75 -21.55 3.51
CA LEU A 57 -9.07 -20.58 2.47
C LEU A 57 -9.33 -21.20 1.10
N GLY A 58 -9.19 -22.53 0.96
CA GLY A 58 -9.32 -23.22 -0.32
C GLY A 58 -8.22 -22.88 -1.31
N MET A 59 -7.03 -22.52 -0.79
CA MET A 59 -5.82 -22.28 -1.59
C MET A 59 -4.93 -23.53 -1.63
N THR A 60 -3.98 -23.56 -2.55
CA THR A 60 -2.99 -24.64 -2.67
C THR A 60 -1.65 -24.18 -2.11
N PRO A 61 -1.07 -24.87 -1.11
CA PRO A 61 0.27 -24.55 -0.65
C PRO A 61 1.29 -24.86 -1.74
N ALA A 62 2.13 -23.87 -2.07
CA ALA A 62 3.21 -24.02 -3.03
C ALA A 62 4.53 -24.37 -2.31
N SER A 63 5.37 -25.15 -2.98
CA SER A 63 6.69 -25.54 -2.48
C SER A 63 7.75 -24.45 -2.59
N SER A 64 7.47 -23.41 -3.39
CA SER A 64 8.40 -22.30 -3.65
C SER A 64 7.69 -21.07 -4.22
N MET A 65 8.31 -19.89 -4.10
CA MET A 65 7.89 -18.67 -4.82
C MET A 65 7.75 -18.91 -6.31
N LYS A 66 8.70 -19.68 -6.90
CA LYS A 66 8.69 -20.01 -8.32
C LYS A 66 7.39 -20.72 -8.71
N GLU A 67 6.94 -21.69 -7.92
CA GLU A 67 5.70 -22.40 -8.18
C GLU A 67 4.48 -21.46 -8.12
N VAL A 68 4.42 -20.54 -7.16
CA VAL A 68 3.36 -19.52 -7.12
C VAL A 68 3.35 -18.71 -8.41
N VAL A 69 4.52 -18.20 -8.82
CA VAL A 69 4.64 -17.36 -10.02
C VAL A 69 4.26 -18.12 -11.29
N GLU A 70 4.67 -19.39 -11.44
CA GLU A 70 4.35 -20.19 -12.62
C GLU A 70 2.87 -20.54 -12.73
N LYS A 71 2.22 -20.86 -11.60
CA LYS A 71 0.84 -21.38 -11.55
C LYS A 71 -0.24 -20.33 -11.32
N SER A 72 0.12 -19.07 -11.10
CA SER A 72 -0.82 -17.97 -10.91
C SER A 72 -0.82 -17.03 -12.13
N ASP A 73 -1.93 -16.33 -12.34
CA ASP A 73 -2.09 -15.34 -13.42
C ASP A 73 -1.77 -13.92 -12.93
N CYS A 74 -1.91 -13.67 -11.64
CA CYS A 74 -1.53 -12.44 -10.96
C CYS A 74 -1.03 -12.75 -9.54
N ILE A 75 -0.22 -11.87 -8.98
CA ILE A 75 0.54 -12.17 -7.76
C ILE A 75 0.39 -11.02 -6.75
N CYS A 76 0.07 -11.36 -5.50
CA CYS A 76 0.20 -10.48 -4.35
C CYS A 76 1.46 -10.87 -3.57
N VAL A 77 2.40 -9.94 -3.45
CA VAL A 77 3.53 -10.01 -2.52
C VAL A 77 3.14 -9.20 -1.30
N LEU A 78 2.95 -9.88 -0.18
CA LEU A 78 2.44 -9.28 1.05
C LEU A 78 3.60 -8.86 1.97
N ALA A 79 3.69 -9.32 3.22
CA ALA A 79 4.65 -8.88 4.23
C ALA A 79 4.46 -7.41 4.68
N PRO A 80 3.23 -7.02 5.08
CA PRO A 80 2.77 -5.63 5.22
C PRO A 80 3.56 -4.78 6.24
N ALA A 81 4.30 -5.39 7.14
CA ALA A 81 5.11 -4.69 8.14
C ALA A 81 6.63 -4.79 7.87
N ASN A 82 7.03 -5.41 6.76
CA ASN A 82 8.42 -5.77 6.47
C ASN A 82 8.85 -5.28 5.07
N PRO A 83 8.84 -3.96 4.79
CA PRO A 83 9.18 -3.45 3.46
C PRO A 83 10.61 -3.81 3.01
N GLU A 84 11.51 -4.11 3.93
CA GLU A 84 12.90 -4.50 3.66
C GLU A 84 13.04 -5.86 2.96
N VAL A 85 12.00 -6.71 3.02
CA VAL A 85 12.02 -8.00 2.32
C VAL A 85 11.30 -7.96 0.98
N HIS A 86 10.54 -6.90 0.66
CA HIS A 86 9.72 -6.82 -0.54
C HIS A 86 10.53 -6.95 -1.83
N GLU A 87 11.69 -6.27 -1.95
CA GLU A 87 12.54 -6.35 -3.14
C GLU A 87 12.94 -7.82 -3.44
N ARG A 88 13.26 -8.58 -2.40
CA ARG A 88 13.65 -9.99 -2.52
C ARG A 88 12.45 -10.91 -2.78
N LEU A 89 11.36 -10.73 -2.05
CA LEU A 89 10.15 -11.56 -2.21
C LEU A 89 9.47 -11.33 -3.56
N ALA A 90 9.56 -10.12 -4.11
CA ALA A 90 8.96 -9.76 -5.38
C ALA A 90 9.83 -10.10 -6.60
N ASP A 91 11.13 -10.37 -6.47
CA ASP A 91 12.07 -10.47 -7.61
C ASP A 91 11.57 -11.41 -8.71
N LEU A 92 11.16 -12.63 -8.37
CA LEU A 92 10.64 -13.59 -9.37
C LEU A 92 9.33 -13.13 -10.00
N ALA A 93 8.44 -12.54 -9.20
CA ALA A 93 7.17 -12.02 -9.68
C ALA A 93 7.38 -10.83 -10.62
N LEU A 94 8.29 -9.89 -10.28
CA LEU A 94 8.62 -8.73 -11.10
C LEU A 94 9.26 -9.09 -12.44
N ARG A 95 9.85 -10.30 -12.58
CA ARG A 95 10.40 -10.84 -13.84
C ARG A 95 9.39 -11.63 -14.67
N SER A 96 8.15 -11.77 -14.19
CA SER A 96 7.20 -12.72 -14.79
C SER A 96 6.37 -12.17 -15.95
N GLY A 97 6.29 -10.86 -16.11
CA GLY A 97 5.36 -10.21 -17.05
C GLY A 97 3.90 -10.26 -16.63
N LYS A 98 3.59 -10.84 -15.46
CA LYS A 98 2.23 -10.94 -14.90
C LYS A 98 1.94 -9.76 -13.99
N PRO A 99 0.66 -9.32 -13.83
CA PRO A 99 0.33 -8.25 -12.89
C PRO A 99 0.73 -8.61 -11.46
N VAL A 100 1.47 -7.70 -10.79
CA VAL A 100 1.98 -7.88 -9.43
C VAL A 100 1.51 -6.72 -8.55
N TYR A 101 0.89 -7.06 -7.43
CA TYR A 101 0.66 -6.15 -6.32
C TYR A 101 1.69 -6.42 -5.23
N VAL A 102 2.40 -5.39 -4.80
CA VAL A 102 3.29 -5.44 -3.63
C VAL A 102 2.68 -4.59 -2.53
N ASP A 103 2.57 -5.15 -1.33
CA ASP A 103 1.88 -4.49 -0.23
C ASP A 103 2.65 -3.27 0.30
N LYS A 104 1.97 -2.49 1.13
CA LYS A 104 2.51 -1.30 1.79
C LYS A 104 3.27 -1.68 3.10
N PRO A 105 4.30 -0.91 3.46
CA PRO A 105 5.02 0.06 2.64
C PRO A 105 5.74 -0.64 1.49
N PHE A 106 5.67 -0.09 0.29
CA PHE A 106 6.19 -0.73 -0.93
C PHE A 106 7.66 -1.14 -0.84
N ALA A 107 8.49 -0.27 -0.28
CA ALA A 107 9.93 -0.47 -0.14
C ALA A 107 10.48 0.35 1.04
N PRO A 108 11.65 -0.01 1.58
CA PRO A 108 12.25 0.71 2.72
C PRO A 108 12.82 2.09 2.35
N SER A 109 12.94 2.39 1.06
CA SER A 109 13.48 3.67 0.57
C SER A 109 13.02 3.98 -0.84
N GLY A 110 13.11 5.27 -1.22
CA GLY A 110 12.84 5.70 -2.59
C GLY A 110 13.74 4.97 -3.61
N LYS A 111 15.02 4.80 -3.31
CA LYS A 111 15.97 4.07 -4.19
C LYS A 111 15.61 2.59 -4.36
N ALA A 112 15.14 1.92 -3.32
CA ALA A 112 14.67 0.54 -3.42
C ALA A 112 13.40 0.47 -4.29
N ALA A 113 12.48 1.42 -4.11
CA ALA A 113 11.29 1.53 -4.95
C ALA A 113 11.64 1.73 -6.43
N GLU A 114 12.57 2.62 -6.76
CA GLU A 114 13.07 2.83 -8.13
C GLU A 114 13.62 1.55 -8.75
N ARG A 115 14.44 0.77 -8.02
CA ARG A 115 14.98 -0.50 -8.51
C ARG A 115 13.88 -1.52 -8.80
N MET A 116 12.88 -1.63 -7.93
CA MET A 116 11.76 -2.57 -8.12
C MET A 116 10.92 -2.18 -9.35
N PHE A 117 10.63 -0.90 -9.56
CA PHE A 117 9.95 -0.43 -10.77
C PHE A 117 10.80 -0.63 -12.03
N ALA A 118 12.12 -0.33 -11.99
CA ALA A 118 13.02 -0.56 -13.12
C ALA A 118 13.07 -2.05 -13.51
N LEU A 119 13.10 -2.94 -12.53
CA LEU A 119 13.04 -4.38 -12.77
C LEU A 119 11.71 -4.78 -13.43
N ALA A 120 10.59 -4.31 -12.91
CA ALA A 120 9.27 -4.57 -13.48
C ALA A 120 9.15 -4.07 -14.93
N GLU A 121 9.64 -2.86 -15.21
CA GLU A 121 9.65 -2.28 -16.56
C GLU A 121 10.52 -3.11 -17.52
N GLN A 122 11.70 -3.55 -17.09
CA GLN A 122 12.58 -4.42 -17.89
C GLN A 122 11.87 -5.68 -18.37
N TYR A 123 11.01 -6.26 -17.53
CA TYR A 123 10.27 -7.48 -17.86
C TYR A 123 8.82 -7.22 -18.30
N LYS A 124 8.43 -5.95 -18.48
CA LYS A 124 7.06 -5.53 -18.85
C LYS A 124 6.01 -6.05 -17.89
N THR A 125 6.37 -6.16 -16.62
CA THR A 125 5.50 -6.60 -15.54
C THR A 125 4.68 -5.42 -15.03
N PRO A 126 3.34 -5.44 -15.15
CA PRO A 126 2.50 -4.46 -14.50
C PRO A 126 2.68 -4.51 -12.98
N LEU A 127 2.88 -3.35 -12.35
CA LEU A 127 3.18 -3.26 -10.93
C LEU A 127 2.28 -2.21 -10.25
N MET A 128 1.72 -2.56 -9.10
CA MET A 128 0.90 -1.70 -8.26
C MET A 128 1.26 -1.88 -6.79
N SER A 129 1.24 -0.80 -6.03
CA SER A 129 1.27 -0.81 -4.56
C SER A 129 0.41 0.32 -4.01
N SER A 130 -0.24 0.11 -2.88
CA SER A 130 -0.99 1.17 -2.19
C SER A 130 -1.34 0.82 -0.75
N SER A 131 -1.57 1.86 0.05
CA SER A 131 -2.37 1.76 1.27
C SER A 131 -3.87 1.80 0.95
N ALA A 132 -4.67 1.06 1.73
CA ALA A 132 -6.12 1.09 1.63
C ALA A 132 -6.71 2.48 1.91
N LEU A 133 -6.07 3.31 2.72
CA LEU A 133 -6.59 4.64 3.12
C LEU A 133 -6.77 5.59 1.93
N ARG A 134 -5.98 5.44 0.86
CA ARG A 134 -6.16 6.16 -0.41
C ARG A 134 -7.55 5.95 -1.03
N TYR A 135 -8.15 4.79 -0.74
CA TYR A 135 -9.40 4.32 -1.34
C TYR A 135 -10.63 4.51 -0.44
N GLY A 136 -10.55 5.37 0.58
CA GLY A 136 -11.75 5.78 1.31
C GLY A 136 -12.79 6.39 0.39
N ASP A 137 -14.07 6.02 0.56
CA ASP A 137 -15.18 6.57 -0.25
C ASP A 137 -15.12 8.09 -0.32
N GLU A 138 -14.73 8.73 0.78
CA GLU A 138 -14.66 10.17 0.95
C GLU A 138 -13.56 10.84 0.11
N LEU A 139 -12.51 10.08 -0.25
CA LEU A 139 -11.46 10.55 -1.16
C LEU A 139 -11.78 10.21 -2.62
N LEU A 140 -12.48 9.10 -2.84
CA LEU A 140 -12.88 8.65 -4.18
C LEU A 140 -14.03 9.46 -4.78
N ASP A 141 -14.87 10.11 -3.97
CA ASP A 141 -16.02 10.89 -4.44
C ASP A 141 -15.64 12.17 -5.19
N GLY A 142 -14.36 12.53 -5.19
CA GLY A 142 -13.78 13.64 -5.93
C GLY A 142 -13.98 15.02 -5.28
N LYS A 143 -14.72 15.14 -4.19
CA LYS A 143 -14.98 16.44 -3.54
C LYS A 143 -13.70 17.10 -3.03
N VAL A 144 -12.77 16.33 -2.44
CA VAL A 144 -11.48 16.86 -1.98
C VAL A 144 -10.70 17.43 -3.16
N LYS A 145 -10.58 16.69 -4.26
CA LYS A 145 -9.87 17.17 -5.46
C LYS A 145 -10.51 18.41 -6.07
N ALA A 146 -11.84 18.49 -6.04
CA ALA A 146 -12.57 19.65 -6.56
C ALA A 146 -12.31 20.95 -5.79
N LEU A 147 -11.84 20.87 -4.54
CA LEU A 147 -11.42 22.04 -3.76
C LEU A 147 -10.09 22.65 -4.26
N GLU A 148 -9.29 21.89 -5.02
CA GLU A 148 -7.90 22.25 -5.37
C GLU A 148 -7.15 22.67 -4.09
N PRO A 149 -6.95 21.76 -3.12
CA PRO A 149 -6.57 22.16 -1.77
C PRO A 149 -5.20 22.82 -1.73
N SER A 150 -5.13 24.00 -1.12
CA SER A 150 -3.88 24.68 -0.77
C SER A 150 -3.33 24.20 0.59
N ILE A 151 -4.20 23.64 1.43
CA ILE A 151 -3.83 22.96 2.67
C ILE A 151 -4.58 21.63 2.79
N PHE A 152 -3.85 20.58 3.19
CA PHE A 152 -4.39 19.24 3.38
C PHE A 152 -3.82 18.62 4.65
N CYS A 153 -4.66 18.37 5.63
CA CYS A 153 -4.25 17.82 6.92
C CYS A 153 -4.85 16.45 7.14
N THR A 154 -4.03 15.52 7.63
CA THR A 154 -4.45 14.19 8.05
C THR A 154 -4.16 13.96 9.52
N THR A 155 -4.96 13.12 10.16
CA THR A 155 -4.62 12.48 11.42
C THR A 155 -4.57 10.97 11.24
N GLY A 156 -3.87 10.27 12.11
CA GLY A 156 -3.81 8.83 12.09
C GLY A 156 -2.96 8.26 13.21
N GLY A 157 -3.25 7.04 13.60
CA GLY A 157 -2.55 6.33 14.65
C GLY A 157 -2.21 4.90 14.28
N GLY A 158 -1.63 4.17 15.23
CA GLY A 158 -1.20 2.79 15.07
C GLY A 158 -0.01 2.49 15.98
N ARG A 159 0.60 1.31 15.85
CA ARG A 159 1.66 0.83 16.74
C ARG A 159 2.91 1.72 16.74
N SER A 160 3.29 2.22 15.57
CA SER A 160 4.41 3.15 15.38
C SER A 160 4.20 4.01 14.15
N PHE A 161 4.86 5.17 14.09
CA PHE A 161 4.84 6.01 12.90
C PHE A 161 5.56 5.33 11.72
N ASP A 162 6.63 4.61 11.98
CA ASP A 162 7.39 3.89 10.94
C ASP A 162 6.51 2.90 10.14
N GLU A 163 5.54 2.27 10.82
CA GLU A 163 4.62 1.32 10.21
C GLU A 163 3.34 1.96 9.66
N TYR A 164 2.83 3.01 10.34
CA TYR A 164 1.51 3.59 10.06
C TYR A 164 1.56 4.97 9.39
N GLY A 165 2.69 5.65 9.39
CA GLY A 165 2.86 6.94 8.69
C GLY A 165 2.59 6.85 7.19
N ILE A 166 2.85 5.69 6.58
CA ILE A 166 2.54 5.38 5.20
C ILE A 166 1.08 5.70 4.84
N HIS A 167 0.13 5.40 5.72
CA HIS A 167 -1.28 5.60 5.45
C HIS A 167 -1.63 7.08 5.26
N GLN A 168 -1.04 7.96 6.07
CA GLN A 168 -1.24 9.40 5.94
C GLN A 168 -0.53 9.95 4.70
N LEU A 169 0.70 9.51 4.42
CA LEU A 169 1.45 9.89 3.21
C LEU A 169 0.72 9.49 1.92
N GLU A 170 0.09 8.30 1.91
CA GLU A 170 -0.75 7.85 0.78
C GLU A 170 -1.94 8.79 0.54
N MET A 171 -2.67 9.18 1.59
CA MET A 171 -3.77 10.14 1.47
C MET A 171 -3.27 11.50 0.96
N ILE A 172 -2.16 12.00 1.52
CA ILE A 172 -1.57 13.29 1.14
C ILE A 172 -1.13 13.28 -0.33
N VAL A 173 -0.30 12.33 -0.73
CA VAL A 173 0.25 12.29 -2.10
C VAL A 173 -0.85 12.08 -3.14
N SER A 174 -1.87 11.28 -2.83
CA SER A 174 -3.01 11.06 -3.75
C SER A 174 -3.83 12.32 -4.02
N MET A 175 -3.83 13.29 -3.11
CA MET A 175 -4.60 14.54 -3.21
C MET A 175 -3.75 15.75 -3.60
N MET A 176 -2.50 15.79 -3.15
CA MET A 176 -1.61 16.95 -3.26
C MET A 176 -0.49 16.76 -4.31
N GLY A 177 -0.24 15.50 -4.76
CA GLY A 177 0.84 15.17 -5.70
C GLY A 177 2.19 14.94 -5.02
N THR A 178 3.24 14.85 -5.83
CA THR A 178 4.59 14.39 -5.42
C THR A 178 5.63 15.51 -5.23
N ASP A 179 5.33 16.75 -5.63
CA ASP A 179 6.30 17.85 -5.70
C ASP A 179 6.56 18.50 -4.33
N VAL A 180 6.97 17.67 -3.36
CA VAL A 180 7.32 18.10 -2.00
C VAL A 180 8.72 18.68 -2.01
N LYS A 181 8.83 19.97 -1.74
CA LYS A 181 10.09 20.73 -1.68
C LYS A 181 10.83 20.51 -0.37
N ASP A 182 10.11 20.59 0.75
CA ASP A 182 10.70 20.49 2.09
C ASP A 182 9.78 19.75 3.06
N MET A 183 10.36 19.24 4.14
CA MET A 183 9.60 18.61 5.22
C MET A 183 10.22 18.91 6.58
N THR A 184 9.35 19.08 7.57
CA THR A 184 9.72 19.25 8.96
C THR A 184 8.91 18.30 9.85
N LEU A 185 9.57 17.77 10.88
CA LEU A 185 8.93 16.89 11.86
C LEU A 185 9.15 17.46 13.27
N LYS A 186 8.08 17.53 14.06
CA LYS A 186 8.12 17.92 15.47
C LYS A 186 7.42 16.88 16.31
N GLY A 187 8.04 16.49 17.40
CA GLY A 187 7.49 15.50 18.33
C GLY A 187 8.45 14.36 18.59
N ASP A 188 7.88 13.21 18.95
CA ASP A 188 8.58 11.98 19.32
C ASP A 188 7.84 10.75 18.77
N GLU A 189 8.32 9.54 19.05
CA GLU A 189 7.73 8.28 18.61
C GLU A 189 6.27 8.07 19.05
N LYS A 190 5.82 8.75 20.12
CA LYS A 190 4.46 8.60 20.67
C LYS A 190 3.48 9.58 20.07
N LYS A 191 3.96 10.74 19.65
CA LYS A 191 3.17 11.81 19.05
C LYS A 191 4.04 12.71 18.21
N LEU A 192 3.63 13.01 17.00
CA LEU A 192 4.36 13.92 16.13
C LEU A 192 3.43 14.63 15.15
N THR A 193 3.96 15.68 14.58
CA THR A 193 3.42 16.36 13.41
C THR A 193 4.50 16.45 12.35
N LEU A 194 4.20 15.93 11.17
CA LEU A 194 4.99 16.05 9.95
C LEU A 194 4.33 17.11 9.06
N THR A 195 5.07 18.13 8.66
CA THR A 195 4.63 19.15 7.70
C THR A 195 5.41 18.97 6.40
N LEU A 196 4.70 18.97 5.28
CA LEU A 196 5.23 18.92 3.92
C LEU A 196 4.96 20.25 3.23
N GLU A 197 6.00 20.87 2.69
CA GLU A 197 5.92 22.10 1.89
C GLU A 197 6.07 21.75 0.42
N TYR A 198 5.13 22.17 -0.40
CA TYR A 198 5.15 21.97 -1.85
C TYR A 198 5.86 23.11 -2.56
N ALA A 199 6.41 22.86 -3.75
CA ALA A 199 7.16 23.86 -4.52
C ALA A 199 6.29 25.08 -4.90
N ASP A 200 4.97 24.91 -5.02
CA ASP A 200 4.00 25.95 -5.33
C ASP A 200 3.44 26.69 -4.09
N GLY A 201 3.95 26.38 -2.90
CA GLY A 201 3.54 27.01 -1.64
C GLY A 201 2.39 26.33 -0.92
N ARG A 202 1.80 25.26 -1.48
CA ARG A 202 0.80 24.44 -0.77
C ARG A 202 1.42 23.71 0.41
N LEU A 203 0.59 23.39 1.41
CA LEU A 203 1.02 22.72 2.63
C LEU A 203 0.23 21.44 2.86
N ALA A 204 0.91 20.39 3.32
CA ALA A 204 0.23 19.23 3.90
C ALA A 204 0.79 18.92 5.29
N GLN A 205 -0.06 18.33 6.13
CA GLN A 205 0.28 17.98 7.50
C GLN A 205 -0.23 16.59 7.84
N ALA A 206 0.63 15.77 8.45
CA ALA A 206 0.27 14.51 9.06
C ALA A 206 0.47 14.61 10.58
N SER A 207 -0.59 14.41 11.36
CA SER A 207 -0.51 14.33 12.82
C SER A 207 -0.68 12.88 13.25
N TYR A 208 0.29 12.37 14.00
CA TYR A 208 0.30 11.00 14.48
C TYR A 208 0.27 10.94 16.02
N SER A 209 -0.55 10.05 16.53
CA SER A 209 -0.46 9.53 17.90
C SER A 209 -1.18 8.18 17.94
N LEU A 210 -0.77 7.28 18.83
CA LEU A 210 -1.19 5.87 18.90
C LEU A 210 -2.70 5.62 18.65
N TYR A 211 -3.57 6.52 19.17
CA TYR A 211 -5.03 6.33 19.14
C TYR A 211 -5.77 7.34 18.23
N LEU A 212 -5.06 8.16 17.47
CA LEU A 212 -5.74 9.09 16.56
C LEU A 212 -6.46 8.32 15.44
N PRO A 213 -7.73 8.62 15.18
CA PRO A 213 -8.45 8.08 14.03
C PRO A 213 -7.86 8.63 12.72
N PHE A 214 -8.04 7.92 11.63
CA PHE A 214 -7.73 8.44 10.30
C PHE A 214 -8.80 9.42 9.86
N THR A 215 -8.44 10.70 9.78
CA THR A 215 -9.31 11.79 9.35
C THR A 215 -8.60 12.67 8.32
N VAL A 216 -9.37 13.49 7.62
CA VAL A 216 -8.84 14.47 6.66
C VAL A 216 -9.53 15.80 6.87
N SER A 217 -8.75 16.89 6.79
CA SER A 217 -9.25 18.26 6.63
C SER A 217 -8.57 18.88 5.41
N ALA A 218 -9.34 19.48 4.52
CA ALA A 218 -8.80 20.10 3.31
C ALA A 218 -9.46 21.46 3.08
N ALA A 219 -8.67 22.43 2.64
CA ALA A 219 -9.15 23.75 2.26
C ALA A 219 -8.39 24.29 1.05
N GLY A 220 -9.09 25.02 0.19
CA GLY A 220 -8.59 25.75 -0.96
C GLY A 220 -9.49 26.94 -1.27
N GLU A 221 -9.24 27.65 -2.37
CA GLU A 221 -10.08 28.81 -2.75
C GLU A 221 -11.54 28.45 -2.99
N LYS A 222 -11.83 27.19 -3.34
CA LYS A 222 -13.17 26.69 -3.64
C LYS A 222 -13.95 26.22 -2.41
N GLY A 223 -13.39 26.34 -1.20
CA GLY A 223 -14.02 25.98 0.06
C GLY A 223 -13.18 25.08 0.94
N ALA A 224 -13.84 24.46 1.93
CA ALA A 224 -13.19 23.55 2.87
C ALA A 224 -14.12 22.40 3.22
N LEU A 225 -13.53 21.27 3.65
CA LEU A 225 -14.26 20.14 4.20
C LEU A 225 -13.46 19.41 5.27
N VAL A 226 -14.18 18.68 6.12
CA VAL A 226 -13.61 17.78 7.12
C VAL A 226 -14.24 16.40 6.96
N LEU A 227 -13.41 15.39 6.87
CA LEU A 227 -13.80 14.00 6.75
C LEU A 227 -13.42 13.27 8.05
N PRO A 228 -14.39 12.93 8.90
CA PRO A 228 -14.13 12.38 10.24
C PRO A 228 -13.77 10.89 10.23
N ALA A 229 -13.91 10.22 9.08
CA ALA A 229 -13.61 8.81 8.92
C ALA A 229 -13.26 8.51 7.45
N MET A 230 -12.63 7.34 7.21
CA MET A 230 -12.39 6.77 5.89
C MET A 230 -13.12 5.42 5.82
N ASN A 231 -14.17 5.36 4.99
CA ASN A 231 -15.02 4.19 4.87
C ASN A 231 -14.66 3.30 3.67
N ASN A 232 -14.98 2.01 3.75
CA ASN A 232 -14.84 0.99 2.70
C ASN A 232 -13.43 0.89 2.08
N THR A 233 -12.40 1.31 2.80
CA THR A 233 -11.03 1.45 2.29
C THR A 233 -10.47 0.15 1.69
N PHE A 234 -10.61 -0.97 2.39
CA PHE A 234 -10.11 -2.27 1.91
C PHE A 234 -10.98 -2.87 0.81
N GLN A 235 -12.29 -2.72 0.89
CA GLN A 235 -13.21 -3.16 -0.17
C GLN A 235 -12.87 -2.46 -1.49
N ASN A 236 -12.65 -1.16 -1.43
CA ASN A 236 -12.30 -0.35 -2.58
C ASN A 236 -10.86 -0.64 -3.07
N LEU A 237 -9.88 -0.80 -2.17
CA LEU A 237 -8.53 -1.25 -2.55
C LEU A 237 -8.59 -2.55 -3.35
N ILE A 238 -9.29 -3.57 -2.85
CA ILE A 238 -9.40 -4.87 -3.52
C ILE A 238 -10.13 -4.76 -4.86
N ALA A 239 -11.18 -3.96 -4.96
CA ALA A 239 -11.88 -3.73 -6.23
C ALA A 239 -10.94 -3.11 -7.29
N HIS A 240 -10.13 -2.10 -6.90
CA HIS A 240 -9.12 -1.50 -7.76
C HIS A 240 -7.97 -2.46 -8.10
N MET A 241 -7.51 -3.25 -7.14
CA MET A 241 -6.50 -4.29 -7.37
C MET A 241 -6.99 -5.34 -8.36
N MET A 242 -8.24 -5.79 -8.26
CA MET A 242 -8.80 -6.75 -9.22
C MET A 242 -8.96 -6.12 -10.62
N THR A 243 -9.33 -4.85 -10.71
CA THR A 243 -9.35 -4.12 -11.99
C THR A 243 -7.94 -4.03 -12.58
N PHE A 244 -6.94 -3.72 -11.76
CA PHE A 244 -5.54 -3.76 -12.16
C PHE A 244 -5.12 -5.16 -12.64
N PHE A 245 -5.47 -6.23 -11.95
CA PHE A 245 -5.18 -7.61 -12.38
C PHE A 245 -5.88 -8.00 -13.68
N ALA A 246 -7.07 -7.47 -13.92
CA ALA A 246 -7.80 -7.71 -15.16
C ALA A 246 -7.18 -7.02 -16.37
N THR A 247 -6.75 -5.77 -16.18
CA THR A 247 -6.34 -4.86 -17.28
C THR A 247 -4.82 -4.74 -17.44
N GLY A 248 -4.03 -5.02 -16.40
CA GLY A 248 -2.60 -4.73 -16.35
C GLY A 248 -2.26 -3.23 -16.22
N VAL A 249 -3.26 -2.37 -15.97
CA VAL A 249 -3.06 -0.93 -15.84
C VAL A 249 -3.17 -0.51 -14.38
N SER A 250 -2.05 -0.05 -13.80
CA SER A 250 -2.05 0.47 -12.42
C SER A 250 -2.84 1.80 -12.37
N PRO A 251 -3.78 1.94 -11.41
CA PRO A 251 -4.46 3.22 -11.18
C PRO A 251 -3.56 4.27 -10.51
N ILE A 252 -2.36 3.88 -10.09
CA ILE A 252 -1.40 4.73 -9.38
C ILE A 252 -0.16 4.90 -10.24
N PRO A 253 0.23 6.14 -10.57
CA PRO A 253 1.51 6.42 -11.21
C PRO A 253 2.67 5.92 -10.34
N LYS A 254 3.71 5.33 -10.93
CA LYS A 254 4.88 4.84 -10.18
C LYS A 254 5.58 5.94 -9.40
N GLU A 255 5.54 7.17 -9.91
CA GLU A 255 6.11 8.36 -9.31
C GLU A 255 5.51 8.63 -7.92
N GLU A 256 4.21 8.38 -7.75
CA GLU A 256 3.56 8.52 -6.43
C GLU A 256 4.08 7.48 -5.45
N THR A 257 4.16 6.20 -5.86
CA THR A 257 4.67 5.13 -4.99
C THR A 257 6.13 5.36 -4.59
N ILE A 258 6.98 5.80 -5.54
CA ILE A 258 8.38 6.14 -5.29
C ILE A 258 8.48 7.34 -4.32
N ALA A 259 7.69 8.39 -4.56
CA ALA A 259 7.67 9.57 -3.69
C ALA A 259 7.23 9.20 -2.27
N ILE A 260 6.19 8.39 -2.11
CA ILE A 260 5.70 7.93 -0.80
C ILE A 260 6.78 7.15 -0.05
N ALA A 261 7.49 6.22 -0.72
CA ALA A 261 8.59 5.47 -0.12
C ALA A 261 9.72 6.42 0.34
N SER A 262 10.09 7.41 -0.49
CA SER A 262 11.09 8.42 -0.15
C SER A 262 10.64 9.33 1.01
N LEU A 263 9.37 9.76 1.02
CA LEU A 263 8.82 10.58 2.10
C LEU A 263 8.78 9.83 3.43
N LEU A 264 8.41 8.53 3.41
CA LEU A 264 8.42 7.70 4.61
C LEU A 264 9.85 7.51 5.14
N GLU A 265 10.81 7.16 4.27
CA GLU A 265 12.23 7.04 4.63
C GLU A 265 12.77 8.32 5.29
N ARG A 266 12.53 9.49 4.67
CA ARG A 266 12.98 10.78 5.18
C ARG A 266 12.30 11.15 6.50
N SER A 267 11.00 10.94 6.64
CA SER A 267 10.27 11.25 7.87
C SER A 267 10.70 10.35 9.04
N THR A 268 10.94 9.06 8.78
CA THR A 268 11.51 8.13 9.76
C THR A 268 12.93 8.53 10.17
N ALA A 269 13.76 8.96 9.20
CA ALA A 269 15.10 9.46 9.49
C ALA A 269 15.08 10.73 10.38
N LEU A 270 14.16 11.67 10.11
CA LEU A 270 13.96 12.85 10.97
C LEU A 270 13.50 12.46 12.39
N LEU A 271 12.59 11.50 12.50
CA LEU A 271 12.09 11.02 13.80
C LEU A 271 13.20 10.41 14.67
N HIS A 272 14.06 9.60 14.07
CA HIS A 272 15.14 8.90 14.79
C HIS A 272 16.47 9.67 14.81
N GLY A 273 16.49 10.92 14.35
CA GLY A 273 17.70 11.76 14.36
C GLY A 273 18.83 11.27 13.46
N LYS A 274 18.52 10.44 12.46
CA LYS A 274 19.48 9.99 11.45
C LYS A 274 19.62 11.09 10.39
N LYS A 275 20.81 11.68 10.27
CA LYS A 275 21.13 12.66 9.21
C LYS A 275 21.50 11.98 7.90
#